data_4dd594ae87c4a4c4075ecfe7636a7edf
#
_entry.id   4dd594ae87c4a4c4075ecfe7636a7edf
#
_cell.length_a   1.000
_cell.length_b   1.000
_cell.length_c   1.000
_cell.angle_alpha   90.00
_cell.angle_beta   90.00
_cell.angle_gamma   90.00
#
_symmetry.space_group_name_H-M   'P 1'
#
loop_
_entity.id
_entity.type
_entity.pdbx_description
1 polymer ?
#
loop_
_entity_poly.entity_id
_entity_poly.type
_entity_poly.pdbx_seq_one_letter_code
_entity_poly.pdbx_strand_id
1 'polypeptide(L)'
;MNEYFPHLFEPIKIGKTTVKNRIFMPPISTNMADKGYVTDALVEHYSARAKGGVGLIVTEVTTVEPVYTYLPGDMSIYDDSYIPGWKKLVDAVHQYDTKILAQLFHPAYMAFPIPGTPQLIAPSNVGPYYAKSAPRAVTVEELHVLVQQFGE
;
A
#
# COMPACT_ATOMS: atom_id res chain seq x y z
N MET A 1 -32.14 -5.54 -7.44
CA MET A 1 -31.61 -4.17 -7.21
C MET A 1 -31.96 -3.76 -5.80
N ASN A 2 -31.05 -3.13 -5.05
CA ASN A 2 -31.39 -2.66 -3.69
C ASN A 2 -32.24 -1.40 -3.80
N GLU A 3 -33.46 -1.44 -3.30
CA GLU A 3 -34.46 -0.36 -3.42
C GLU A 3 -34.01 0.93 -2.71
N TYR A 4 -33.23 0.82 -1.61
CA TYR A 4 -32.75 1.96 -0.83
C TYR A 4 -31.48 2.60 -1.38
N PHE A 5 -30.65 1.83 -2.09
CA PHE A 5 -29.36 2.28 -2.63
C PHE A 5 -29.16 1.80 -4.07
N PRO A 6 -29.95 2.29 -5.01
CA PRO A 6 -29.97 1.75 -6.38
C PRO A 6 -28.63 1.86 -7.10
N HIS A 7 -27.86 2.91 -6.82
CA HIS A 7 -26.57 3.14 -7.50
C HIS A 7 -25.37 2.51 -6.81
N LEU A 8 -25.45 2.17 -5.52
CA LEU A 8 -24.32 1.66 -4.75
C LEU A 8 -23.82 0.32 -5.27
N PHE A 9 -24.73 -0.53 -5.74
CA PHE A 9 -24.46 -1.87 -6.22
C PHE A 9 -24.36 -1.98 -7.74
N GLU A 10 -24.45 -0.86 -8.46
CA GLU A 10 -24.22 -0.82 -9.90
C GLU A 10 -22.72 -0.89 -10.22
N PRO A 11 -22.32 -1.62 -11.27
CA PRO A 11 -20.95 -1.60 -11.74
C PRO A 11 -20.47 -0.19 -12.13
N ILE A 12 -19.18 0.06 -11.95
CA ILE A 12 -18.53 1.29 -12.37
C ILE A 12 -17.26 0.98 -13.17
N LYS A 13 -16.99 1.77 -14.20
CA LYS A 13 -15.75 1.72 -14.96
C LYS A 13 -14.75 2.72 -14.41
N ILE A 14 -13.52 2.24 -14.12
CA ILE A 14 -12.36 3.05 -13.78
C ILE A 14 -11.31 2.78 -14.86
N GLY A 15 -11.16 3.72 -15.79
CA GLY A 15 -10.35 3.50 -17.00
C GLY A 15 -10.90 2.30 -17.81
N LYS A 16 -10.06 1.29 -17.99
CA LYS A 16 -10.42 0.05 -18.72
C LYS A 16 -11.02 -1.04 -17.81
N THR A 17 -10.97 -0.86 -16.49
CA THR A 17 -11.37 -1.86 -15.51
C THR A 17 -12.81 -1.65 -15.08
N THR A 18 -13.62 -2.72 -15.10
CA THR A 18 -14.97 -2.71 -14.52
C THR A 18 -14.90 -3.24 -13.09
N VAL A 19 -15.44 -2.47 -12.15
CA VAL A 19 -15.60 -2.83 -10.74
C VAL A 19 -17.07 -3.15 -10.50
N LYS A 20 -17.37 -4.27 -9.81
CA LYS A 20 -18.72 -4.83 -9.67
C LYS A 20 -19.74 -3.96 -8.94
N ASN A 21 -19.27 -3.01 -8.13
CA ASN A 21 -20.11 -2.04 -7.40
C ASN A 21 -19.29 -0.80 -7.02
N ARG A 22 -19.90 0.16 -6.35
CA ARG A 22 -19.28 1.43 -5.96
C ARG A 22 -18.78 1.46 -4.51
N ILE A 23 -18.60 0.28 -3.91
CA ILE A 23 -18.06 0.13 -2.56
C ILE A 23 -16.57 -0.16 -2.69
N PHE A 24 -15.73 0.66 -2.08
CA PHE A 24 -14.30 0.38 -2.03
C PHE A 24 -13.76 0.46 -0.59
N MET A 25 -12.73 -0.35 -0.33
CA MET A 25 -11.96 -0.33 0.90
C MET A 25 -10.75 0.59 0.71
N PRO A 26 -10.67 1.72 1.43
CA PRO A 26 -9.50 2.59 1.37
C PRO A 26 -8.29 1.95 2.06
N PRO A 27 -7.06 2.46 1.80
CA PRO A 27 -5.84 1.95 2.42
C PRO A 27 -5.80 2.28 3.92
N ILE A 28 -5.54 1.27 4.74
CA ILE A 28 -5.31 1.42 6.19
C ILE A 28 -4.23 0.45 6.58
N SER A 29 -3.14 0.93 7.20
CA SER A 29 -2.06 0.09 7.69
C SER A 29 -2.54 -0.84 8.79
N THR A 30 -2.36 -2.13 8.58
CA THR A 30 -2.73 -3.19 9.53
C THR A 30 -1.56 -3.62 10.40
N ASN A 31 -0.33 -3.37 9.94
CA ASN A 31 0.91 -3.80 10.57
C ASN A 31 1.02 -5.32 10.73
N MET A 32 0.49 -6.07 9.77
CA MET A 32 0.43 -7.55 9.80
C MET A 32 1.43 -8.24 8.87
N ALA A 33 2.20 -7.49 8.06
CA ALA A 33 3.27 -8.09 7.27
C ALA A 33 4.44 -8.52 8.17
N ASP A 34 5.20 -9.50 7.72
CA ASP A 34 6.45 -9.91 8.36
C ASP A 34 7.64 -9.55 7.46
N LYS A 35 8.45 -8.58 7.88
CA LYS A 35 9.61 -8.09 7.11
C LYS A 35 9.25 -7.73 5.65
N GLY A 36 8.10 -7.12 5.45
CA GLY A 36 7.58 -6.77 4.13
C GLY A 36 6.80 -7.86 3.42
N TYR A 37 6.89 -9.11 3.86
CA TYR A 37 6.18 -10.22 3.23
C TYR A 37 4.72 -10.28 3.63
N VAL A 38 3.87 -10.60 2.65
CA VAL A 38 2.45 -10.86 2.87
C VAL A 38 2.28 -12.12 3.73
N THR A 39 1.62 -11.98 4.86
CA THR A 39 1.31 -13.10 5.77
C THR A 39 -0.06 -13.71 5.48
N ASP A 40 -0.32 -14.89 6.04
CA ASP A 40 -1.66 -15.52 5.96
C ASP A 40 -2.73 -14.65 6.61
N ALA A 41 -2.39 -13.91 7.68
CA ALA A 41 -3.29 -12.97 8.32
C ALA A 41 -3.71 -11.83 7.39
N LEU A 42 -2.78 -11.30 6.56
CA LEU A 42 -3.12 -10.32 5.52
C LEU A 42 -4.02 -10.90 4.44
N VAL A 43 -3.73 -12.11 3.98
CA VAL A 43 -4.58 -12.80 2.99
C VAL A 43 -5.98 -12.98 3.53
N GLU A 44 -6.13 -13.44 4.77
CA GLU A 44 -7.43 -13.60 5.42
C GLU A 44 -8.14 -12.25 5.60
N HIS A 45 -7.41 -11.23 6.06
CA HIS A 45 -7.93 -9.87 6.25
C HIS A 45 -8.58 -9.32 4.98
N TYR A 46 -7.88 -9.34 3.86
CA TYR A 46 -8.39 -8.80 2.60
C TYR A 46 -9.44 -9.70 1.96
N SER A 47 -9.27 -11.03 2.04
CA SER A 47 -10.25 -11.99 1.52
C SER A 47 -11.60 -11.88 2.22
N ALA A 48 -11.62 -11.66 3.54
CA ALA A 48 -12.87 -11.47 4.29
C ALA A 48 -13.65 -10.24 3.79
N ARG A 49 -12.97 -9.14 3.42
CA ARG A 49 -13.61 -7.95 2.85
C ARG A 49 -14.11 -8.21 1.44
N ALA A 50 -13.31 -8.89 0.62
CA ALA A 50 -13.71 -9.31 -0.72
C ALA A 50 -14.95 -10.22 -0.69
N LYS A 51 -14.96 -11.20 0.21
CA LYS A 51 -16.11 -12.08 0.48
C LYS A 51 -17.34 -11.31 0.96
N GLY A 52 -17.14 -10.23 1.74
CA GLY A 52 -18.20 -9.32 2.19
C GLY A 52 -18.81 -8.49 1.08
N GLY A 53 -18.28 -8.54 -0.15
CA GLY A 53 -18.90 -7.95 -1.34
C GLY A 53 -18.30 -6.62 -1.79
N VAL A 54 -17.20 -6.15 -1.20
CA VAL A 54 -16.51 -4.93 -1.67
C VAL A 54 -16.07 -5.09 -3.13
N GLY A 55 -16.21 -4.04 -3.94
CA GLY A 55 -15.87 -4.07 -5.37
C GLY A 55 -14.40 -3.82 -5.64
N LEU A 56 -13.78 -2.93 -4.87
CA LEU A 56 -12.37 -2.55 -5.01
C LEU A 56 -11.70 -2.47 -3.63
N ILE A 57 -10.50 -3.01 -3.53
CA ILE A 57 -9.62 -2.86 -2.36
C ILE A 57 -8.39 -2.07 -2.80
N VAL A 58 -8.03 -1.04 -2.02
CA VAL A 58 -6.68 -0.46 -2.06
C VAL A 58 -5.95 -0.98 -0.82
N THR A 59 -4.82 -1.67 -1.01
CA THR A 59 -4.08 -2.23 0.11
C THR A 59 -3.46 -1.13 0.98
N GLU A 60 -3.01 -1.50 2.15
CA GLU A 60 -2.18 -0.63 2.98
C GLU A 60 -0.89 -0.19 2.26
N VAL A 61 -0.16 0.72 2.88
CA VAL A 61 1.12 1.21 2.38
C VAL A 61 2.05 0.04 2.03
N THR A 62 2.69 0.17 0.87
CA THR A 62 3.57 -0.85 0.29
C THR A 62 4.86 -0.16 -0.11
N THR A 63 5.94 -0.42 0.62
CA THR A 63 7.21 0.25 0.41
C THR A 63 7.88 -0.18 -0.90
N VAL A 64 8.38 0.81 -1.64
CA VAL A 64 9.03 0.64 -2.96
C VAL A 64 10.56 0.65 -2.87
N GLU A 65 11.10 0.65 -1.63
CA GLU A 65 12.55 0.70 -1.43
C GLU A 65 12.92 0.04 -0.08
N PRO A 66 14.18 -0.46 0.08
CA PRO A 66 14.56 -1.30 1.24
C PRO A 66 14.97 -0.50 2.49
N VAL A 67 15.21 0.80 2.40
CA VAL A 67 15.90 1.56 3.46
C VAL A 67 14.94 2.15 4.47
N TYR A 68 13.78 2.64 4.01
CA TYR A 68 12.82 3.33 4.84
C TYR A 68 11.50 2.57 4.91
N THR A 69 11.01 2.31 6.10
CA THR A 69 9.67 1.75 6.33
C THR A 69 8.86 2.69 7.22
N TYR A 70 7.55 2.73 7.04
CA TYR A 70 6.65 3.53 7.86
C TYR A 70 6.36 2.82 9.19
N LEU A 71 5.97 1.55 9.12
CA LEU A 71 5.75 0.68 10.28
C LEU A 71 6.49 -0.66 10.08
N PRO A 72 6.90 -1.33 11.16
CA PRO A 72 7.63 -2.62 11.06
C PRO A 72 6.88 -3.71 10.29
N GLY A 73 5.55 -3.66 10.28
CA GLY A 73 4.70 -4.64 9.61
C GLY A 73 4.05 -4.13 8.33
N ASP A 74 4.61 -3.12 7.66
CA ASP A 74 4.17 -2.70 6.33
C ASP A 74 4.59 -3.72 5.27
N MET A 75 3.80 -3.80 4.19
CA MET A 75 4.16 -4.61 3.03
C MET A 75 5.25 -3.95 2.19
N SER A 76 5.95 -4.76 1.41
CA SER A 76 7.00 -4.32 0.48
C SER A 76 6.79 -4.92 -0.90
N ILE A 77 7.36 -4.27 -1.94
CA ILE A 77 7.26 -4.71 -3.33
C ILE A 77 8.54 -4.41 -4.15
N TYR A 78 9.60 -3.94 -3.52
CA TYR A 78 10.82 -3.49 -4.18
C TYR A 78 11.74 -4.64 -4.66
N ASP A 79 11.37 -5.91 -4.46
CA ASP A 79 12.17 -7.07 -4.84
C ASP A 79 11.26 -8.25 -5.25
N ASP A 80 11.68 -9.01 -6.24
CA ASP A 80 10.93 -10.14 -6.79
C ASP A 80 10.59 -11.22 -5.76
N SER A 81 11.32 -11.30 -4.65
CA SER A 81 11.04 -12.24 -3.56
C SER A 81 9.67 -12.00 -2.90
N TYR A 82 9.08 -10.80 -3.04
CA TYR A 82 7.73 -10.49 -2.54
C TYR A 82 6.61 -11.01 -3.44
N ILE A 83 6.88 -11.30 -4.73
CA ILE A 83 5.87 -11.72 -5.72
C ILE A 83 5.02 -12.91 -5.26
N PRO A 84 5.57 -14.00 -4.68
CA PRO A 84 4.74 -15.14 -4.29
C PRO A 84 3.67 -14.78 -3.26
N GLY A 85 4.00 -13.94 -2.27
CA GLY A 85 3.07 -13.47 -1.26
C GLY A 85 1.97 -12.57 -1.86
N TRP A 86 2.35 -11.63 -2.71
CA TRP A 86 1.43 -10.77 -3.43
C TRP A 86 0.51 -11.58 -4.34
N LYS A 87 1.05 -12.56 -5.08
CA LYS A 87 0.23 -13.43 -5.91
C LYS A 87 -0.83 -14.17 -5.09
N LYS A 88 -0.44 -14.75 -3.94
CA LYS A 88 -1.37 -15.44 -3.03
C LYS A 88 -2.50 -14.51 -2.56
N LEU A 89 -2.17 -13.27 -2.19
CA LEU A 89 -3.14 -12.26 -1.77
C LEU A 89 -4.11 -11.91 -2.91
N VAL A 90 -3.58 -11.60 -4.08
CA VAL A 90 -4.36 -11.22 -5.27
C VAL A 90 -5.29 -12.34 -5.69
N ASP A 91 -4.78 -13.58 -5.77
CA ASP A 91 -5.58 -14.75 -6.13
C ASP A 91 -6.74 -14.96 -5.15
N ALA A 92 -6.51 -14.80 -3.84
CA ALA A 92 -7.55 -14.95 -2.82
C ALA A 92 -8.64 -13.87 -2.91
N VAL A 93 -8.28 -12.63 -3.23
CA VAL A 93 -9.23 -11.53 -3.40
C VAL A 93 -10.04 -11.69 -4.70
N HIS A 94 -9.37 -12.09 -5.78
CA HIS A 94 -10.00 -12.27 -7.09
C HIS A 94 -11.06 -13.38 -7.12
N GLN A 95 -11.03 -14.36 -6.19
CA GLN A 95 -12.09 -15.36 -6.06
C GLN A 95 -13.48 -14.76 -5.87
N TYR A 96 -13.57 -13.53 -5.40
CA TYR A 96 -14.83 -12.83 -5.11
C TYR A 96 -15.17 -11.72 -6.11
N ASP A 97 -14.54 -11.71 -7.29
CA ASP A 97 -14.66 -10.63 -8.30
C ASP A 97 -14.43 -9.24 -7.69
N THR A 98 -13.49 -9.13 -6.78
CA THR A 98 -13.03 -7.87 -6.19
C THR A 98 -11.73 -7.47 -6.85
N LYS A 99 -11.61 -6.21 -7.29
CA LYS A 99 -10.36 -5.66 -7.81
C LYS A 99 -9.47 -5.22 -6.65
N ILE A 100 -8.16 -5.30 -6.82
CA ILE A 100 -7.18 -4.94 -5.80
C ILE A 100 -6.07 -4.08 -6.41
N LEU A 101 -5.67 -3.03 -5.70
CA LEU A 101 -4.59 -2.11 -6.05
C LEU A 101 -3.61 -2.04 -4.88
N ALA A 102 -2.32 -1.99 -5.16
CA ALA A 102 -1.30 -1.68 -4.16
C ALA A 102 -1.19 -0.15 -3.98
N GLN A 103 -1.12 0.32 -2.72
CA GLN A 103 -0.74 1.70 -2.42
C GLN A 103 0.79 1.79 -2.36
N LEU A 104 1.43 2.13 -3.47
CA LEU A 104 2.87 2.35 -3.51
C LEU A 104 3.24 3.54 -2.62
N PHE A 105 4.29 3.39 -1.82
CA PHE A 105 4.58 4.34 -0.75
C PHE A 105 6.08 4.48 -0.48
N HIS A 106 6.51 5.73 -0.27
CA HIS A 106 7.80 6.07 0.30
C HIS A 106 7.55 6.94 1.55
N PRO A 107 8.00 6.52 2.74
CA PRO A 107 7.62 7.18 3.99
C PRO A 107 8.28 8.54 4.23
N ALA A 108 9.36 8.86 3.55
CA ALA A 108 10.10 10.12 3.73
C ALA A 108 10.42 10.39 5.23
N TYR A 109 10.05 11.55 5.73
CA TYR A 109 10.25 11.92 7.15
C TYR A 109 9.37 11.12 8.13
N MET A 110 8.37 10.39 7.64
CA MET A 110 7.50 9.53 8.46
C MET A 110 8.09 8.13 8.67
N ALA A 111 9.25 7.83 8.11
CA ALA A 111 9.88 6.53 8.27
C ALA A 111 10.15 6.21 9.75
N PHE A 112 9.95 4.93 10.08
CA PHE A 112 10.25 4.43 11.41
C PHE A 112 11.77 4.47 11.66
N PRO A 113 12.25 5.07 12.75
CA PRO A 113 13.68 5.18 13.02
C PRO A 113 14.25 3.82 13.45
N ILE A 114 14.87 3.12 12.51
CA ILE A 114 15.59 1.88 12.78
C ILE A 114 17.07 2.23 12.98
N PRO A 115 17.77 1.67 14.00
CA PRO A 115 19.21 1.88 14.16
C PRO A 115 19.99 1.54 12.88
N GLY A 116 20.83 2.46 12.41
CA GLY A 116 21.60 2.30 11.17
C GLY A 116 20.92 2.83 9.91
N THR A 117 19.64 3.22 9.99
CA THR A 117 18.97 3.92 8.87
C THR A 117 19.65 5.28 8.63
N PRO A 118 19.92 5.67 7.37
CA PRO A 118 20.39 7.00 7.03
C PRO A 118 19.45 8.10 7.52
N GLN A 119 19.95 9.33 7.58
CA GLN A 119 19.11 10.48 7.90
C GLN A 119 17.88 10.52 6.99
N LEU A 120 16.70 10.69 7.58
CA LEU A 120 15.44 10.77 6.84
C LEU A 120 15.48 11.88 5.79
N ILE A 121 14.87 11.62 4.65
CA ILE A 121 14.78 12.55 3.53
C ILE A 121 13.36 13.10 3.40
N ALA A 122 13.24 14.33 2.92
CA ALA A 122 11.95 14.98 2.65
C ALA A 122 12.15 16.05 1.56
N PRO A 123 11.10 16.66 1.02
CA PRO A 123 11.23 17.76 0.06
C PRO A 123 11.98 18.97 0.61
N SER A 124 12.03 19.13 1.93
CA SER A 124 12.77 20.20 2.64
C SER A 124 13.32 19.68 3.96
N ASN A 125 14.16 20.48 4.62
CA ASN A 125 14.66 20.17 5.97
C ASN A 125 13.68 20.52 7.11
N VAL A 126 12.42 20.80 6.77
CA VAL A 126 11.36 21.07 7.76
C VAL A 126 10.66 19.75 8.09
N GLY A 127 10.84 19.28 9.31
CA GLY A 127 10.13 18.11 9.85
C GLY A 127 8.86 18.51 10.61
N PRO A 128 7.98 17.54 10.91
CA PRO A 128 6.82 17.81 11.74
C PRO A 128 7.26 18.16 13.17
N TYR A 129 6.45 18.91 13.90
CA TYR A 129 6.76 19.39 15.26
C TYR A 129 7.07 18.27 16.27
N TYR A 130 6.62 17.04 16.02
CA TYR A 130 6.87 15.88 16.85
C TYR A 130 8.12 15.06 16.44
N ALA A 131 8.77 15.41 15.35
CA ALA A 131 9.96 14.69 14.90
C ALA A 131 11.14 14.94 15.85
N LYS A 132 11.83 13.86 16.22
CA LYS A 132 13.03 13.95 17.09
C LYS A 132 14.24 14.57 16.39
N SER A 133 14.27 14.53 15.06
CA SER A 133 15.31 15.13 14.22
C SER A 133 14.69 15.66 12.93
N ALA A 134 15.22 16.78 12.42
CA ALA A 134 14.80 17.27 11.13
C ALA A 134 15.29 16.32 10.00
N PRO A 135 14.47 16.07 8.97
CA PRO A 135 14.93 15.40 7.78
C PRO A 135 15.94 16.30 7.04
N ARG A 136 16.73 15.72 6.15
CA ARG A 136 17.44 16.53 5.15
C ARG A 136 16.61 16.69 3.89
N ALA A 137 16.84 17.76 3.15
CA ALA A 137 16.26 17.90 1.82
C ALA A 137 16.82 16.80 0.90
N VAL A 138 15.94 16.16 0.13
CA VAL A 138 16.30 15.20 -0.91
C VAL A 138 17.00 15.94 -2.07
N THR A 139 18.01 15.33 -2.67
CA THR A 139 18.67 15.90 -3.88
C THR A 139 17.90 15.56 -5.15
N VAL A 140 18.20 16.24 -6.26
CA VAL A 140 17.58 15.95 -7.56
C VAL A 140 17.96 14.54 -8.05
N GLU A 141 19.20 14.11 -7.82
CA GLU A 141 19.69 12.78 -8.16
C GLU A 141 18.92 11.70 -7.40
N GLU A 142 18.70 11.90 -6.11
CA GLU A 142 17.90 10.98 -5.28
C GLU A 142 16.42 10.94 -5.71
N LEU A 143 15.84 12.07 -6.15
CA LEU A 143 14.50 12.08 -6.72
C LEU A 143 14.40 11.22 -7.98
N HIS A 144 15.42 11.22 -8.84
CA HIS A 144 15.43 10.33 -10.01
C HIS A 144 15.44 8.85 -9.59
N VAL A 145 16.21 8.49 -8.54
CA VAL A 145 16.21 7.13 -7.99
C VAL A 145 14.83 6.76 -7.45
N LEU A 146 14.19 7.65 -6.69
CA LEU A 146 12.83 7.42 -6.19
C LEU A 146 11.82 7.20 -7.32
N VAL A 147 11.88 8.01 -8.38
CA VAL A 147 11.01 7.84 -9.56
C VAL A 147 11.18 6.46 -10.19
N GLN A 148 12.43 5.96 -10.29
CA GLN A 148 12.68 4.60 -10.77
C GLN A 148 12.07 3.55 -9.86
N GLN A 149 12.27 3.65 -8.55
CA GLN A 149 11.71 2.73 -7.56
C GLN A 149 10.18 2.64 -7.58
N PHE A 150 9.48 3.72 -7.96
CA PHE A 150 8.03 3.69 -8.17
C PHE A 150 7.62 3.09 -9.52
N GLY A 151 8.54 2.97 -10.48
CA GLY A 151 8.30 2.51 -11.84
C GLY A 151 8.68 1.04 -12.10
N GLU A 152 9.49 0.46 -11.23
CA GLU A 152 9.92 -0.95 -11.29
C GLU A 152 8.87 -1.87 -10.67
#